data_9ad3056b6418c86039badff20defa24b
#
_entry.id   9ad3056b6418c86039badff20defa24b
#
_cell.length_a   1.000
_cell.length_b   1.000
_cell.length_c   1.000
_cell.angle_alpha   90.00
_cell.angle_beta   90.00
_cell.angle_gamma   90.00
#
_symmetry.space_group_name_H-M   'P 1'
#
loop_
_entity.id
_entity.type
_entity.pdbx_description
1 polymer ?
#
loop_
_entity_poly.entity_id
_entity_poly.type
_entity_poly.pdbx_seq_one_letter_code
_entity_poly.pdbx_strand_id
1 'polypeptide(L)'
;MHRHEDPEDFYVLAGSKEVLIPQGGGLAWVSVHPGDYIKVPGNAVHAHRNVSHEPVIDLIITTARMGRFFTEVGRPLTDPPTPPTPEQLAMFMRKSAEYGHTLCSAEENAAYGINVPPFSM
;
A
#
# COMPACT_ATOMS: atom_id res chain seq x y z
N MET A 1 -1.83 -6.38 2.02
CA MET A 1 -0.79 -6.86 1.08
C MET A 1 -1.36 -6.99 -0.31
N HIS A 2 -0.61 -6.62 -1.30
CA HIS A 2 -0.97 -6.75 -2.71
C HIS A 2 0.27 -6.89 -3.59
N ARG A 3 0.04 -7.19 -4.87
CA ARG A 3 1.04 -7.12 -5.93
C ARG A 3 0.40 -6.59 -7.20
N HIS A 4 1.20 -5.99 -8.06
CA HIS A 4 0.80 -5.50 -9.37
C HIS A 4 2.02 -5.47 -10.30
N GLU A 5 1.77 -5.40 -11.58
CA GLU A 5 2.82 -5.42 -12.60
C GLU A 5 3.69 -4.16 -12.57
N ASP A 6 3.09 -3.02 -12.23
CA ASP A 6 3.79 -1.74 -12.19
C ASP A 6 4.80 -1.68 -11.02
N PRO A 7 6.07 -1.31 -11.27
CA PRO A 7 7.01 -1.08 -10.17
C PRO A 7 6.67 0.21 -9.42
N GLU A 8 6.95 0.22 -8.13
CA GLU A 8 6.79 1.40 -7.27
C GLU A 8 8.03 1.61 -6.42
N ASP A 9 8.61 2.78 -6.54
CA ASP A 9 9.69 3.19 -5.67
C ASP A 9 9.20 4.27 -4.69
N PHE A 10 9.73 4.26 -3.49
CA PHE A 10 9.34 5.18 -2.42
C PHE A 10 10.56 5.88 -1.87
N TYR A 11 10.52 7.20 -1.80
CA TYR A 11 11.53 8.00 -1.13
C TYR A 11 10.90 8.67 0.08
N VAL A 12 11.38 8.34 1.28
CA VAL A 12 10.81 8.85 2.53
C VAL A 12 11.28 10.28 2.75
N LEU A 13 10.34 11.22 2.82
CA LEU A 13 10.60 12.65 3.02
C LEU A 13 10.51 13.02 4.51
N ALA A 14 9.56 12.47 5.24
CA ALA A 14 9.33 12.76 6.64
C ALA A 14 8.68 11.57 7.35
N GLY A 15 8.94 11.43 8.64
CA GLY A 15 8.40 10.34 9.45
C GLY A 15 9.07 9.00 9.18
N SER A 16 8.62 7.96 9.89
CA SER A 16 9.14 6.60 9.77
C SER A 16 7.98 5.63 9.57
N LYS A 17 8.19 4.61 8.76
CA LYS A 17 7.22 3.54 8.53
C LYS A 17 7.91 2.19 8.38
N GLU A 18 7.10 1.15 8.34
CA GLU A 18 7.57 -0.18 7.99
C GLU A 18 7.02 -0.60 6.63
N VAL A 19 7.86 -1.26 5.83
CA VAL A 19 7.51 -1.80 4.52
C VAL A 19 7.72 -3.30 4.53
N LEU A 20 6.71 -4.05 4.13
CA LEU A 20 6.81 -5.50 3.94
C LEU A 20 7.25 -5.76 2.50
N ILE A 21 8.39 -6.39 2.34
CA ILE A 21 9.01 -6.63 1.03
C ILE A 21 9.64 -8.01 0.97
N PRO A 22 9.84 -8.58 -0.24
CA PRO A 22 10.61 -9.81 -0.39
C PRO A 22 12.02 -9.66 0.14
N GLN A 23 12.43 -10.60 0.99
CA GLN A 23 13.78 -10.63 1.57
C GLN A 23 14.13 -12.07 1.98
N GLY A 24 15.27 -12.57 1.52
CA GLY A 24 15.79 -13.85 1.96
C GLY A 24 14.90 -15.07 1.64
N GLY A 25 14.16 -15.05 0.53
CA GLY A 25 13.26 -16.13 0.12
C GLY A 25 11.86 -16.06 0.74
N GLY A 26 11.55 -15.05 1.54
CA GLY A 26 10.24 -14.79 2.11
C GLY A 26 9.91 -13.30 2.09
N LEU A 27 9.03 -12.86 2.97
CA LEU A 27 8.70 -11.45 3.19
C LEU A 27 9.18 -11.03 4.58
N ALA A 28 9.66 -9.80 4.71
CA ALA A 28 10.06 -9.24 6.00
C ALA A 28 9.64 -7.77 6.10
N TRP A 29 9.30 -7.35 7.31
CA TRP A 29 9.10 -5.95 7.64
C TRP A 29 10.45 -5.25 7.78
N VAL A 30 10.60 -4.14 7.08
CA VAL A 30 11.81 -3.30 7.11
C VAL A 30 11.41 -1.90 7.56
N SER A 31 12.07 -1.40 8.60
CA SER A 31 11.88 -0.02 9.05
C SER A 31 12.59 0.94 8.12
N VAL A 32 11.92 2.00 7.72
CA VAL A 32 12.46 3.03 6.83
C VAL A 32 12.25 4.42 7.44
N HIS A 33 13.20 5.31 7.16
CA HIS A 33 13.34 6.62 7.77
C HIS A 33 13.56 7.68 6.69
N PRO A 34 13.45 8.99 7.03
CA PRO A 34 13.73 10.05 6.06
C PRO A 34 15.08 9.90 5.36
N GLY A 35 15.06 9.99 4.04
CA GLY A 35 16.22 9.78 3.18
C GLY A 35 16.37 8.35 2.66
N ASP A 36 15.62 7.39 3.18
CA ASP A 36 15.63 6.02 2.67
C ASP A 36 14.85 5.92 1.36
N TYR A 37 15.38 5.10 0.46
CA TYR A 37 14.79 4.80 -0.84
C TYR A 37 14.42 3.33 -0.90
N ILE A 38 13.15 3.03 -1.13
CA ILE A 38 12.63 1.65 -1.21
C ILE A 38 12.29 1.35 -2.65
N LYS A 39 12.87 0.30 -3.19
CA LYS A 39 12.55 -0.20 -4.53
C LYS A 39 11.63 -1.39 -4.43
N VAL A 40 10.42 -1.28 -4.99
CA VAL A 40 9.46 -2.38 -5.09
C VAL A 40 9.33 -2.77 -6.55
N PRO A 41 9.95 -3.89 -6.97
CA PRO A 41 9.85 -4.37 -8.35
C PRO A 41 8.41 -4.74 -8.73
N GLY A 42 8.12 -4.74 -10.02
CA GLY A 42 6.85 -5.25 -10.52
C GLY A 42 6.58 -6.68 -10.05
N ASN A 43 5.34 -6.97 -9.72
CA ASN A 43 4.83 -8.26 -9.20
C ASN A 43 5.36 -8.68 -7.81
N ALA A 44 6.17 -7.87 -7.15
CA ALA A 44 6.57 -8.14 -5.77
C ALA A 44 5.40 -7.91 -4.81
N VAL A 45 5.11 -8.89 -3.96
CA VAL A 45 4.14 -8.71 -2.86
C VAL A 45 4.72 -7.73 -1.86
N HIS A 46 3.93 -6.72 -1.49
CA HIS A 46 4.37 -5.70 -0.56
C HIS A 46 3.22 -5.10 0.24
N ALA A 47 3.57 -4.41 1.31
CA ALA A 47 2.63 -3.65 2.13
C ALA A 47 3.37 -2.52 2.86
N HIS A 48 2.63 -1.53 3.29
CA HIS A 48 3.14 -0.41 4.10
C HIS A 48 2.31 -0.27 5.36
N ARG A 49 2.95 0.09 6.46
CA ARG A 49 2.24 0.46 7.69
C ARG A 49 2.98 1.56 8.44
N ASN A 50 2.24 2.41 9.09
CA ASN A 50 2.77 3.41 10.02
C ASN A 50 2.43 2.96 11.44
N VAL A 51 3.44 2.50 12.18
CA VAL A 51 3.31 2.06 13.57
C VAL A 51 3.68 3.17 14.56
N SER A 52 4.03 4.36 14.06
CA SER A 52 4.35 5.53 14.87
C SER A 52 3.10 6.38 15.12
N HIS A 53 3.25 7.43 15.94
CA HIS A 53 2.21 8.43 16.16
C HIS A 53 2.36 9.67 15.27
N GLU A 54 3.38 9.69 14.41
CA GLU A 54 3.67 10.82 13.52
C GLU A 54 3.26 10.50 12.08
N PRO A 55 2.85 11.50 11.30
CA PRO A 55 2.59 11.31 9.87
C PRO A 55 3.84 10.89 9.11
N VAL A 56 3.63 10.12 8.05
CA VAL A 56 4.69 9.75 7.10
C VAL A 56 4.38 10.41 5.77
N ILE A 57 5.41 11.03 5.19
CA ILE A 57 5.33 11.64 3.85
C ILE A 57 6.39 10.98 2.99
N ASP A 58 5.96 10.34 1.92
CA ASP A 58 6.86 9.78 0.91
C ASP A 58 6.52 10.31 -0.48
N LEU A 59 7.55 10.33 -1.31
CA LEU A 59 7.42 10.52 -2.74
C LEU A 59 7.32 9.13 -3.38
N ILE A 60 6.30 8.90 -4.19
CA ILE A 60 6.13 7.66 -4.94
C ILE A 60 6.57 7.90 -6.38
N ILE A 61 7.51 7.07 -6.84
CA ILE A 61 8.00 7.08 -8.22
C ILE A 61 7.49 5.80 -8.87
N THR A 62 6.57 5.94 -9.81
CA THR A 62 5.89 4.79 -10.42
C THR A 62 5.48 5.09 -11.87
N THR A 63 4.68 4.22 -12.47
CA THR A 63 4.18 4.40 -13.84
C THR A 63 3.02 5.40 -13.89
N ALA A 64 2.81 6.00 -15.05
CA ALA A 64 1.63 6.85 -15.27
C ALA A 64 0.33 6.09 -15.06
N ARG A 65 0.31 4.78 -15.33
CA ARG A 65 -0.83 3.90 -15.11
C ARG A 65 -1.18 3.82 -13.62
N MET A 66 -0.19 3.61 -12.75
CA MET A 66 -0.39 3.64 -11.30
C MET A 66 -0.82 5.02 -10.80
N GLY A 67 -0.27 6.08 -11.37
CA GLY A 67 -0.71 7.46 -11.09
C GLY A 67 -2.20 7.66 -11.37
N ARG A 68 -2.70 7.13 -12.48
CA ARG A 68 -4.13 7.16 -12.81
C ARG A 68 -4.96 6.37 -11.80
N PHE A 69 -4.50 5.18 -11.41
CA PHE A 69 -5.17 4.39 -10.37
C PHE A 69 -5.34 5.19 -9.07
N PHE A 70 -4.28 5.82 -8.58
CA PHE A 70 -4.35 6.63 -7.36
C PHE A 70 -5.32 7.81 -7.50
N THR A 71 -5.36 8.44 -8.66
CA THR A 71 -6.30 9.54 -8.92
C THR A 71 -7.75 9.05 -8.92
N GLU A 72 -8.01 7.88 -9.48
CA GLU A 72 -9.36 7.32 -9.58
C GLU A 72 -9.90 6.82 -8.24
N VAL A 73 -9.05 6.24 -7.38
CA VAL A 73 -9.48 5.72 -6.07
C VAL A 73 -9.29 6.71 -4.94
N GLY A 74 -8.51 7.76 -5.17
CA GLY A 74 -8.24 8.80 -4.19
C GLY A 74 -9.47 9.63 -3.85
N ARG A 75 -9.41 10.26 -2.71
CA ARG A 75 -10.43 11.21 -2.25
C ARG A 75 -9.74 12.38 -1.54
N PRO A 76 -10.38 13.56 -1.46
CA PRO A 76 -9.81 14.67 -0.74
C PRO A 76 -9.51 14.31 0.73
N LEU A 77 -8.36 14.76 1.21
CA LEU A 77 -8.02 14.64 2.62
C LEU A 77 -8.92 15.58 3.43
N THR A 78 -9.51 15.05 4.50
CA THR A 78 -10.28 15.82 5.47
C THR A 78 -9.56 15.88 6.81
N ASP A 79 -9.85 16.88 7.62
CA ASP A 79 -9.32 17.02 8.97
C ASP A 79 -10.49 17.10 9.97
N PRO A 80 -10.69 16.09 10.84
CA PRO A 80 -9.94 14.83 10.89
C PRO A 80 -10.21 13.90 9.69
N PRO A 81 -9.30 12.97 9.39
CA PRO A 81 -9.52 11.98 8.35
C PRO A 81 -10.75 11.12 8.65
N THR A 82 -11.57 10.89 7.63
CA THR A 82 -12.74 10.00 7.76
C THR A 82 -12.44 8.61 7.21
N PRO A 83 -12.97 7.53 7.82
CA PRO A 83 -12.83 6.20 7.26
C PRO A 83 -13.55 6.11 5.90
N PRO A 84 -13.12 5.21 5.00
CA PRO A 84 -13.80 5.02 3.72
C PRO A 84 -15.22 4.47 3.93
N THR A 85 -16.13 4.92 3.07
CA THR A 85 -17.49 4.36 3.03
C THR A 85 -17.49 2.98 2.37
N PRO A 86 -18.55 2.15 2.56
CA PRO A 86 -18.68 0.89 1.84
C PRO A 86 -18.60 1.03 0.32
N GLU A 87 -19.17 2.10 -0.24
CA GLU A 87 -19.11 2.39 -1.68
C GLU A 87 -17.70 2.69 -2.15
N GLN A 88 -16.94 3.44 -1.35
CA GLN A 88 -15.53 3.74 -1.64
C GLN A 88 -14.67 2.48 -1.59
N LEU A 89 -14.91 1.59 -0.62
CA LEU A 89 -14.23 0.30 -0.55
C LEU A 89 -14.58 -0.58 -1.75
N ALA A 90 -15.85 -0.65 -2.14
CA ALA A 90 -16.28 -1.41 -3.31
C ALA A 90 -15.65 -0.86 -4.60
N MET A 91 -15.56 0.46 -4.74
CA MET A 91 -14.88 1.11 -5.86
C MET A 91 -13.38 0.77 -5.89
N PHE A 92 -12.71 0.82 -4.75
CA PHE A 92 -11.30 0.45 -4.63
C PHE A 92 -11.07 -1.00 -5.07
N MET A 93 -11.90 -1.93 -4.61
CA MET A 93 -11.81 -3.35 -5.00
C MET A 93 -11.98 -3.54 -6.50
N ARG A 94 -12.99 -2.89 -7.09
CA ARG A 94 -13.28 -2.96 -8.53
C ARG A 94 -12.13 -2.37 -9.35
N LYS A 95 -11.63 -1.19 -8.98
CA LYS A 95 -10.51 -0.54 -9.65
C LYS A 95 -9.22 -1.33 -9.51
N SER A 96 -8.95 -1.91 -8.35
CA SER A 96 -7.81 -2.80 -8.15
C SER A 96 -7.84 -3.95 -9.17
N ALA A 97 -8.99 -4.59 -9.35
CA ALA A 97 -9.15 -5.66 -10.34
C ALA A 97 -8.96 -5.15 -11.78
N GLU A 98 -9.55 -4.00 -12.12
CA GLU A 98 -9.41 -3.39 -13.45
C GLU A 98 -7.95 -3.07 -13.81
N TYR A 99 -7.16 -2.64 -12.83
CA TYR A 99 -5.73 -2.35 -13.00
C TYR A 99 -4.82 -3.58 -12.83
N GLY A 100 -5.40 -4.76 -12.65
CA GLY A 100 -4.63 -6.00 -12.54
C GLY A 100 -3.91 -6.19 -11.22
N HIS A 101 -4.36 -5.51 -10.16
CA HIS A 101 -3.82 -5.71 -8.82
C HIS A 101 -4.35 -7.00 -8.23
N THR A 102 -3.46 -7.79 -7.63
CA THR A 102 -3.84 -8.97 -6.85
C THR A 102 -3.78 -8.60 -5.38
N LEU A 103 -4.94 -8.59 -4.73
CA LEU A 103 -5.04 -8.39 -3.29
C LEU A 103 -4.86 -9.74 -2.59
N CYS A 104 -3.98 -9.78 -1.58
CA CYS A 104 -3.77 -10.98 -0.80
C CYS A 104 -4.99 -11.26 0.10
N SER A 105 -5.20 -12.52 0.45
CA SER A 105 -6.29 -12.94 1.33
C SER A 105 -6.13 -12.41 2.76
N ALA A 106 -7.19 -12.46 3.54
CA ALA A 106 -7.14 -12.12 4.96
C ALA A 106 -6.16 -13.03 5.73
N GLU A 107 -6.10 -14.32 5.39
CA GLU A 107 -5.18 -15.28 5.98
C GLU A 107 -3.73 -14.95 5.65
N GLU A 108 -3.42 -14.64 4.40
CA GLU A 108 -2.08 -14.21 3.98
C GLU A 108 -1.65 -12.94 4.70
N ASN A 109 -2.54 -11.97 4.84
CA ASN A 109 -2.28 -10.73 5.59
C ASN A 109 -2.04 -11.02 7.08
N ALA A 110 -2.86 -11.88 7.70
CA ALA A 110 -2.74 -12.22 9.11
C ALA A 110 -1.40 -12.88 9.45
N ALA A 111 -0.84 -13.66 8.53
CA ALA A 111 0.49 -14.27 8.70
C ALA A 111 1.61 -13.24 8.93
N TYR A 112 1.40 -11.99 8.51
CA TYR A 112 2.35 -10.89 8.68
C TYR A 112 1.84 -9.81 9.65
N GLY A 113 0.84 -10.14 10.47
CA GLY A 113 0.31 -9.23 11.47
C GLY A 113 -0.59 -8.12 10.94
N ILE A 114 -1.09 -8.27 9.71
CA ILE A 114 -2.01 -7.31 9.09
C ILE A 114 -3.44 -7.80 9.29
N ASN A 115 -4.22 -7.03 10.03
CA ASN A 115 -5.64 -7.33 10.25
C ASN A 115 -6.47 -6.64 9.18
N VAL A 116 -6.97 -7.42 8.22
CA VAL A 116 -7.84 -6.91 7.16
C VAL A 116 -9.28 -7.22 7.57
N PRO A 117 -10.17 -6.21 7.62
CA PRO A 117 -11.58 -6.46 7.88
C PRO A 117 -12.14 -7.42 6.82
N PRO A 118 -13.07 -8.32 7.18
CA PRO A 118 -13.72 -9.14 6.18
C PRO A 118 -14.47 -8.24 5.20
N PHE A 119 -14.02 -8.23 3.96
CA PHE A 119 -14.79 -7.61 2.89
C PHE A 119 -15.94 -8.55 2.56
N SER A 120 -17.13 -8.21 3.01
CA SER A 120 -18.34 -8.86 2.51
C SER A 120 -18.48 -8.49 1.05
N MET A 121 -18.28 -9.45 0.20
CA MET A 121 -18.66 -9.31 -1.20
C MET A 121 -20.18 -9.35 -1.34
#